data_261c8002a26b512015306d0779365ae1
#
_entry.id   261c8002a26b512015306d0779365ae1
#
_cell.length_a   1.000
_cell.length_b   1.000
_cell.length_c   1.000
_cell.angle_alpha   90.00
_cell.angle_beta   90.00
_cell.angle_gamma   90.00
#
_symmetry.space_group_name_H-M   'P 1'
#
loop_
_entity.id
_entity.type
_entity.pdbx_description
1 polymer ?
#
loop_
_entity_poly.entity_id
_entity_poly.type
_entity_poly.pdbx_seq_one_letter_code
_entity_poly.pdbx_strand_id
1 'polypeptide(L)'
;MSVNWASVAIEVATEVAPVLQPNQLYADLNTAAPQLKRDIAPIIERTGASFVDAALMDPVPPKGLGTQVFASGSGAEKFTEKMAPLGMPVTYLDGEAGNAATHKLVRSIMYKGVAAVIMECLEAAEALNMTEYARAQMLKIIYDEPMIDRFVNGSIKHARRRVDEMEAVVEMLNSIGVSAFTSQAAVRRLKEILEKKG
;
A
#
# COMPACT_ATOMS: atom_id res chain seq x y z
N MET A 1 -15.45 -4.81 -7.89
CA MET A 1 -14.20 -4.32 -7.27
C MET A 1 -14.56 -3.60 -5.98
N SER A 2 -13.82 -3.86 -4.91
CA SER A 2 -13.96 -3.20 -3.60
C SER A 2 -12.87 -2.14 -3.45
N VAL A 3 -13.28 -0.88 -3.21
CA VAL A 3 -12.38 0.27 -3.03
C VAL A 3 -12.89 1.06 -1.83
N ASN A 4 -12.39 0.70 -0.66
CA ASN A 4 -12.77 1.31 0.62
C ASN A 4 -11.57 1.31 1.59
N TRP A 5 -11.80 1.29 2.89
CA TRP A 5 -10.76 1.22 3.92
C TRP A 5 -10.55 -0.22 4.39
N ALA A 6 -9.32 -0.59 4.74
CA ALA A 6 -9.00 -1.91 5.29
C ALA A 6 -9.88 -2.27 6.51
N SER A 7 -10.20 -1.27 7.35
CA SER A 7 -11.00 -1.45 8.56
C SER A 7 -12.43 -1.96 8.33
N VAL A 8 -12.99 -1.75 7.13
CA VAL A 8 -14.36 -2.20 6.78
C VAL A 8 -14.36 -3.30 5.71
N ALA A 9 -13.20 -3.76 5.27
CA ALA A 9 -13.10 -4.67 4.12
C ALA A 9 -13.76 -6.03 4.36
N ILE A 10 -13.69 -6.59 5.57
CA ILE A 10 -14.37 -7.84 5.95
C ILE A 10 -15.89 -7.63 5.98
N GLU A 11 -16.37 -6.53 6.57
CA GLU A 11 -17.78 -6.20 6.63
C GLU A 11 -18.38 -6.09 5.22
N VAL A 12 -17.75 -5.30 4.35
CA VAL A 12 -18.17 -5.15 2.94
C VAL A 12 -18.15 -6.48 2.19
N ALA A 13 -17.13 -7.32 2.39
CA ALA A 13 -17.09 -8.64 1.77
C ALA A 13 -18.23 -9.54 2.27
N THR A 14 -18.56 -9.49 3.56
CA THR A 14 -19.64 -10.25 4.17
C THR A 14 -21.02 -9.80 3.67
N GLU A 15 -21.24 -8.50 3.51
CA GLU A 15 -22.48 -7.94 2.96
C GLU A 15 -22.68 -8.28 1.49
N VAL A 16 -21.61 -8.30 0.69
CA VAL A 16 -21.67 -8.58 -0.75
C VAL A 16 -21.76 -10.07 -1.05
N ALA A 17 -21.18 -10.94 -0.20
CA ALA A 17 -21.13 -12.37 -0.44
C ALA A 17 -22.49 -13.01 -0.80
N PRO A 18 -23.63 -12.72 -0.12
CA PRO A 18 -24.92 -13.35 -0.41
C PRO A 18 -25.46 -13.09 -1.82
N VAL A 19 -25.01 -12.04 -2.49
CA VAL A 19 -25.49 -11.67 -3.84
C VAL A 19 -24.52 -12.07 -4.95
N LEU A 20 -23.34 -12.58 -4.58
CA LEU A 20 -22.36 -13.07 -5.55
C LEU A 20 -22.83 -14.40 -6.16
N GLN A 21 -22.59 -14.52 -7.46
CA GLN A 21 -22.89 -15.74 -8.21
C GLN A 21 -21.60 -16.54 -8.48
N PRO A 22 -21.69 -17.86 -8.66
CA PRO A 22 -20.57 -18.66 -9.11
C PRO A 22 -19.93 -18.08 -10.37
N ASN A 23 -18.62 -18.20 -10.48
CA ASN A 23 -17.79 -17.64 -11.57
C ASN A 23 -17.67 -16.11 -11.64
N GLN A 24 -18.25 -15.36 -10.71
CA GLN A 24 -17.95 -13.93 -10.55
C GLN A 24 -16.59 -13.71 -9.90
N LEU A 25 -16.05 -12.50 -10.05
CA LEU A 25 -14.81 -12.06 -9.41
C LEU A 25 -15.10 -10.97 -8.39
N TYR A 26 -14.59 -11.15 -7.18
CA TYR A 26 -14.51 -10.10 -6.19
C TYR A 26 -13.06 -9.65 -6.04
N ALA A 27 -12.72 -8.46 -6.55
CA ALA A 27 -11.38 -7.91 -6.43
C ALA A 27 -11.34 -6.86 -5.31
N ASP A 28 -10.50 -7.10 -4.31
CA ASP A 28 -10.26 -6.16 -3.22
C ASP A 28 -8.99 -5.35 -3.47
N LEU A 29 -9.15 -4.05 -3.76
CA LEU A 29 -8.08 -3.10 -4.07
C LEU A 29 -7.58 -2.32 -2.84
N ASN A 30 -8.10 -2.62 -1.65
CA ASN A 30 -7.71 -1.93 -0.43
C ASN A 30 -6.27 -2.28 -0.03
N THR A 31 -5.53 -1.29 0.47
CA THR A 31 -4.22 -1.55 1.06
C THR A 31 -4.43 -2.10 2.47
N ALA A 32 -4.01 -3.33 2.70
CA ALA A 32 -4.22 -4.04 3.96
C ALA A 32 -3.09 -5.04 4.23
N ALA A 33 -3.01 -5.54 5.46
CA ALA A 33 -2.12 -6.64 5.80
C ALA A 33 -2.46 -7.91 5.00
N PRO A 34 -1.47 -8.75 4.65
CA PRO A 34 -1.70 -9.98 3.92
C PRO A 34 -2.69 -10.92 4.61
N GLN A 35 -2.70 -10.94 5.95
CA GLN A 35 -3.64 -11.75 6.70
C GLN A 35 -5.09 -11.34 6.45
N LEU A 36 -5.40 -10.04 6.42
CA LEU A 36 -6.76 -9.56 6.11
C LEU A 36 -7.24 -10.06 4.74
N LYS A 37 -6.36 -10.12 3.74
CA LYS A 37 -6.69 -10.66 2.43
C LYS A 37 -7.02 -12.16 2.49
N ARG A 38 -6.24 -12.91 3.28
CA ARG A 38 -6.51 -14.34 3.54
C ARG A 38 -7.81 -14.56 4.30
N ASP A 39 -8.20 -13.65 5.19
CA ASP A 39 -9.45 -13.74 5.94
C ASP A 39 -10.68 -13.43 5.06
N ILE A 40 -10.56 -12.55 4.09
CA ILE A 40 -11.63 -12.20 3.13
C ILE A 40 -11.84 -13.32 2.09
N ALA A 41 -10.77 -13.94 1.60
CA ALA A 41 -10.85 -14.92 0.52
C ALA A 41 -11.89 -16.01 0.77
N PRO A 42 -11.94 -16.74 1.92
CA PRO A 42 -12.92 -17.77 2.16
C PRO A 42 -14.38 -17.25 2.29
N ILE A 43 -14.57 -15.98 2.65
CA ILE A 43 -15.92 -15.37 2.70
C ILE A 43 -16.52 -15.35 1.29
N ILE A 44 -15.71 -14.93 0.32
CA ILE A 44 -16.09 -14.83 -1.08
C ILE A 44 -16.17 -16.22 -1.74
N GLU A 45 -15.17 -17.06 -1.53
CA GLU A 45 -15.03 -18.34 -2.23
C GLU A 45 -16.12 -19.37 -1.88
N ARG A 46 -16.69 -19.28 -0.68
CA ARG A 46 -17.86 -20.10 -0.28
C ARG A 46 -19.11 -19.85 -1.14
N THR A 47 -19.18 -18.73 -1.84
CA THR A 47 -20.28 -18.43 -2.78
C THR A 47 -20.10 -19.06 -4.16
N GLY A 48 -18.94 -19.64 -4.45
CA GLY A 48 -18.51 -20.08 -5.77
C GLY A 48 -17.89 -18.96 -6.63
N ALA A 49 -17.83 -17.72 -6.11
CA ALA A 49 -17.07 -16.63 -6.71
C ALA A 49 -15.58 -16.78 -6.40
N SER A 50 -14.72 -16.13 -7.19
CA SER A 50 -13.28 -16.16 -6.97
C SER A 50 -12.80 -14.84 -6.36
N PHE A 51 -11.87 -14.91 -5.41
CA PHE A 51 -11.28 -13.75 -4.75
C PHE A 51 -10.00 -13.28 -5.45
N VAL A 52 -9.82 -11.96 -5.53
CA VAL A 52 -8.62 -11.32 -6.06
C VAL A 52 -8.08 -10.32 -5.04
N ASP A 53 -6.90 -10.58 -4.50
CA ASP A 53 -6.08 -9.60 -3.82
C ASP A 53 -5.40 -8.73 -4.89
N ALA A 54 -5.86 -7.51 -5.07
CA ALA A 54 -5.39 -6.58 -6.10
C ALA A 54 -4.67 -5.39 -5.46
N ALA A 55 -3.35 -5.37 -5.53
CA ALA A 55 -2.52 -4.33 -4.96
C ALA A 55 -2.16 -3.24 -5.98
N LEU A 56 -2.71 -2.05 -5.83
CA LEU A 56 -2.32 -0.87 -6.63
C LEU A 56 -0.90 -0.43 -6.25
N MET A 57 0.02 -0.48 -7.20
CA MET A 57 1.44 -0.24 -6.93
C MET A 57 1.84 1.23 -6.99
N ASP A 58 1.07 2.06 -7.71
CA ASP A 58 1.32 3.49 -7.88
C ASP A 58 0.08 4.33 -7.52
N PRO A 59 0.22 5.68 -7.37
CA PRO A 59 -0.92 6.58 -7.25
C PRO A 59 -1.81 6.53 -8.48
N VAL A 60 -3.13 6.41 -8.28
CA VAL A 60 -4.11 6.31 -9.36
C VAL A 60 -4.29 7.62 -10.14
N PRO A 61 -4.40 8.82 -9.51
CA PRO A 61 -4.77 10.04 -10.21
C PRO A 61 -3.92 10.38 -11.45
N PRO A 62 -2.59 10.18 -11.47
CA PRO A 62 -1.79 10.49 -12.66
C PRO A 62 -1.95 9.50 -13.81
N LYS A 63 -2.37 8.26 -13.52
CA LYS A 63 -2.33 7.13 -14.47
C LYS A 63 -3.71 6.54 -14.80
N GLY A 64 -4.72 6.81 -13.96
CA GLY A 64 -6.06 6.23 -14.11
C GLY A 64 -6.00 4.70 -14.19
N LEU A 65 -6.62 4.11 -15.20
CA LEU A 65 -6.59 2.67 -15.46
C LEU A 65 -5.17 2.14 -15.79
N GLY A 66 -4.26 2.98 -16.24
CA GLY A 66 -2.85 2.62 -16.48
C GLY A 66 -2.01 2.44 -15.20
N THR A 67 -2.62 2.50 -14.02
CA THR A 67 -1.94 2.22 -12.76
C THR A 67 -1.57 0.74 -12.67
N GLN A 68 -0.29 0.44 -12.41
CA GLN A 68 0.19 -0.92 -12.21
C GLN A 68 -0.53 -1.59 -11.05
N VAL A 69 -1.02 -2.81 -11.29
CA VAL A 69 -1.68 -3.68 -10.29
C VAL A 69 -0.93 -5.00 -10.19
N PHE A 70 -0.67 -5.46 -8.98
CA PHE A 70 -0.31 -6.85 -8.72
C PHE A 70 -1.55 -7.58 -8.25
N ALA A 71 -1.76 -8.82 -8.75
CA ALA A 71 -2.92 -9.62 -8.41
C ALA A 71 -2.54 -11.04 -7.99
N SER A 72 -3.10 -11.53 -6.88
CA SER A 72 -2.96 -12.89 -6.38
C SER A 72 -4.29 -13.45 -5.87
N GLY A 73 -4.35 -14.76 -5.59
CA GLY A 73 -5.56 -15.45 -5.14
C GLY A 73 -6.32 -16.14 -6.25
N SER A 74 -7.39 -16.84 -5.93
CA SER A 74 -8.12 -17.78 -6.82
C SER A 74 -8.69 -17.16 -8.11
N GLY A 75 -8.90 -15.85 -8.13
CA GLY A 75 -9.42 -15.11 -9.28
C GLY A 75 -8.39 -14.30 -10.05
N ALA A 76 -7.10 -14.30 -9.64
CA ALA A 76 -6.10 -13.37 -10.12
C ALA A 76 -5.78 -13.52 -11.62
N GLU A 77 -5.66 -14.75 -12.12
CA GLU A 77 -5.43 -15.03 -13.53
C GLU A 77 -6.57 -14.51 -14.39
N LYS A 78 -7.81 -14.90 -14.07
CA LYS A 78 -9.02 -14.45 -14.76
C LYS A 78 -9.22 -12.93 -14.65
N PHE A 79 -8.82 -12.32 -13.55
CA PHE A 79 -8.83 -10.86 -13.39
C PHE A 79 -7.84 -10.20 -14.36
N THR A 80 -6.62 -10.74 -14.46
CA THR A 80 -5.59 -10.25 -15.38
C THR A 80 -6.07 -10.28 -16.83
N GLU A 81 -6.65 -11.42 -17.25
CA GLU A 81 -7.21 -11.58 -18.61
C GLU A 81 -8.33 -10.57 -18.90
N LYS A 82 -9.22 -10.32 -17.94
CA LYS A 82 -10.34 -9.38 -18.11
C LYS A 82 -9.91 -7.91 -18.11
N MET A 83 -8.86 -7.56 -17.36
CA MET A 83 -8.43 -6.17 -17.23
C MET A 83 -7.45 -5.73 -18.31
N ALA A 84 -6.68 -6.66 -18.90
CA ALA A 84 -5.72 -6.35 -19.95
C ALA A 84 -6.35 -5.63 -21.17
N PRO A 85 -7.48 -6.09 -21.74
CA PRO A 85 -8.14 -5.40 -22.87
C PRO A 85 -8.65 -4.00 -22.53
N LEU A 86 -8.84 -3.70 -21.21
CA LEU A 86 -9.28 -2.40 -20.72
C LEU A 86 -8.11 -1.43 -20.48
N GLY A 87 -6.86 -1.87 -20.74
CA GLY A 87 -5.67 -1.06 -20.57
C GLY A 87 -5.14 -1.00 -19.13
N MET A 88 -5.60 -1.89 -18.23
CA MET A 88 -5.05 -2.00 -16.88
C MET A 88 -3.85 -2.93 -16.88
N PRO A 89 -2.63 -2.46 -16.55
CA PRO A 89 -1.45 -3.29 -16.48
C PRO A 89 -1.48 -4.14 -15.19
N VAL A 90 -1.95 -5.38 -15.28
CA VAL A 90 -1.98 -6.32 -14.17
C VAL A 90 -0.84 -7.31 -14.31
N THR A 91 -0.05 -7.44 -13.22
CA THR A 91 0.92 -8.53 -13.08
C THR A 91 0.29 -9.62 -12.21
N TYR A 92 0.05 -10.77 -12.82
CA TYR A 92 -0.35 -11.96 -12.10
C TYR A 92 0.82 -12.46 -11.23
N LEU A 93 0.54 -12.70 -9.96
CA LEU A 93 1.44 -13.34 -9.02
C LEU A 93 0.83 -14.69 -8.62
N ASP A 94 1.55 -15.76 -8.90
CA ASP A 94 1.15 -17.08 -8.41
C ASP A 94 1.08 -17.12 -6.89
N GLY A 95 0.15 -17.95 -6.38
CA GLY A 95 -0.06 -18.13 -4.95
C GLY A 95 -1.40 -17.63 -4.45
N GLU A 96 -1.56 -17.74 -3.14
CA GLU A 96 -2.80 -17.42 -2.44
C GLU A 96 -3.03 -15.92 -2.23
N ALA A 97 -4.21 -15.56 -1.76
CA ALA A 97 -4.56 -14.21 -1.32
C ALA A 97 -3.56 -13.72 -0.26
N GLY A 98 -3.19 -12.44 -0.36
CA GLY A 98 -2.18 -11.82 0.48
C GLY A 98 -0.78 -11.72 -0.16
N ASN A 99 -0.52 -12.45 -1.25
CA ASN A 99 0.77 -12.39 -1.92
C ASN A 99 1.00 -11.02 -2.60
N ALA A 100 0.00 -10.48 -3.30
CA ALA A 100 0.08 -9.15 -3.91
C ALA A 100 0.21 -8.04 -2.84
N ALA A 101 -0.55 -8.14 -1.75
CA ALA A 101 -0.41 -7.23 -0.60
C ALA A 101 1.00 -7.28 0.00
N THR A 102 1.58 -8.49 0.17
CA THR A 102 2.95 -8.67 0.67
C THR A 102 3.97 -7.93 -0.19
N HIS A 103 3.93 -8.09 -1.51
CA HIS A 103 4.84 -7.40 -2.44
C HIS A 103 4.75 -5.88 -2.30
N LYS A 104 3.53 -5.34 -2.21
CA LYS A 104 3.32 -3.92 -1.98
C LYS A 104 3.89 -3.45 -0.65
N LEU A 105 3.65 -4.19 0.44
CA LEU A 105 4.10 -3.79 1.78
C LEU A 105 5.62 -3.86 1.93
N VAL A 106 6.28 -4.86 1.36
CA VAL A 106 7.76 -4.92 1.31
C VAL A 106 8.34 -3.66 0.62
N ARG A 107 7.78 -3.27 -0.54
CA ARG A 107 8.16 -2.01 -1.20
C ARG A 107 7.92 -0.78 -0.30
N SER A 108 6.84 -0.81 0.47
CA SER A 108 6.44 0.31 1.34
C SER A 108 7.40 0.53 2.50
N ILE A 109 8.05 -0.51 3.03
CA ILE A 109 9.11 -0.39 4.05
C ILE A 109 10.19 0.57 3.55
N MET A 110 10.73 0.31 2.38
CA MET A 110 11.79 1.15 1.80
C MET A 110 11.30 2.57 1.53
N TYR A 111 10.20 2.72 0.80
CA TYR A 111 9.73 4.04 0.37
C TYR A 111 9.37 4.97 1.54
N LYS A 112 8.61 4.47 2.53
CA LYS A 112 8.17 5.28 3.68
C LYS A 112 9.26 5.40 4.74
N GLY A 113 10.12 4.39 4.88
CA GLY A 113 11.30 4.47 5.73
C GLY A 113 12.25 5.57 5.27
N VAL A 114 12.60 5.60 3.99
CA VAL A 114 13.42 6.68 3.41
C VAL A 114 12.73 8.05 3.55
N ALA A 115 11.43 8.12 3.30
CA ALA A 115 10.68 9.37 3.47
C ALA A 115 10.75 9.88 4.92
N ALA A 116 10.63 9.01 5.91
CA ALA A 116 10.71 9.39 7.32
C ALA A 116 12.10 9.93 7.68
N VAL A 117 13.16 9.29 7.22
CA VAL A 117 14.55 9.75 7.43
C VAL A 117 14.81 11.09 6.75
N ILE A 118 14.36 11.29 5.52
CA ILE A 118 14.50 12.56 4.79
C ILE A 118 13.80 13.69 5.56
N MET A 119 12.58 13.47 6.02
CA MET A 119 11.81 14.47 6.75
C MET A 119 12.49 14.84 8.06
N GLU A 120 12.96 13.86 8.81
CA GLU A 120 13.68 14.10 10.08
C GLU A 120 14.98 14.88 9.87
N CYS A 121 15.74 14.52 8.85
CA CYS A 121 16.98 15.21 8.49
C CYS A 121 16.74 16.68 8.06
N LEU A 122 15.69 16.93 7.25
CA LEU A 122 15.35 18.29 6.82
C LEU A 122 14.83 19.15 7.98
N GLU A 123 14.03 18.59 8.89
CA GLU A 123 13.53 19.26 10.08
C GLU A 123 14.68 19.65 11.03
N ALA A 124 15.64 18.74 11.25
CA ALA A 124 16.86 19.03 12.02
C ALA A 124 17.73 20.10 11.33
N ALA A 125 17.90 20.02 10.01
CA ALA A 125 18.68 20.98 9.24
C ALA A 125 18.04 22.37 9.25
N GLU A 126 16.73 22.47 9.20
CA GLU A 126 16.00 23.74 9.34
C GLU A 126 16.24 24.37 10.71
N ALA A 127 16.14 23.60 11.79
CA ALA A 127 16.39 24.05 13.15
C ALA A 127 17.84 24.56 13.36
N LEU A 128 18.79 24.05 12.58
CA LEU A 128 20.21 24.40 12.62
C LEU A 128 20.63 25.43 11.55
N ASN A 129 19.70 25.93 10.74
CA ASN A 129 19.98 26.81 9.57
C ASN A 129 20.95 26.17 8.54
N MET A 130 20.83 24.85 8.32
CA MET A 130 21.69 24.04 7.44
C MET A 130 20.93 23.38 6.29
N THR A 131 19.74 23.86 5.93
CA THR A 131 18.84 23.19 4.95
C THR A 131 19.52 23.00 3.59
N GLU A 132 20.20 24.01 3.05
CA GLU A 132 20.92 23.93 1.78
C GLU A 132 22.03 22.88 1.82
N TYR A 133 22.80 22.85 2.92
CA TYR A 133 23.82 21.83 3.12
C TYR A 133 23.22 20.42 3.14
N ALA A 134 22.14 20.20 3.91
CA ALA A 134 21.49 18.91 4.01
C ALA A 134 20.96 18.43 2.64
N ARG A 135 20.27 19.30 1.89
CA ARG A 135 19.79 18.97 0.54
C ARG A 135 20.94 18.61 -0.41
N ALA A 136 22.04 19.37 -0.38
CA ALA A 136 23.21 19.06 -1.19
C ALA A 136 23.85 17.72 -0.84
N GLN A 137 23.86 17.30 0.44
CA GLN A 137 24.32 15.96 0.82
C GLN A 137 23.32 14.86 0.41
N MET A 138 22.02 15.09 0.54
CA MET A 138 20.99 14.15 0.08
C MET A 138 21.11 13.87 -1.42
N LEU A 139 21.36 14.91 -2.23
CA LEU A 139 21.51 14.78 -3.69
C LEU A 139 22.71 13.92 -4.10
N LYS A 140 23.75 13.80 -3.27
CA LYS A 140 24.85 12.86 -3.51
C LYS A 140 24.46 11.39 -3.38
N ILE A 141 23.36 11.11 -2.68
CA ILE A 141 22.86 9.74 -2.40
C ILE A 141 21.66 9.41 -3.27
N ILE A 142 20.72 10.35 -3.41
CA ILE A 142 19.43 10.13 -4.09
C ILE A 142 19.49 10.51 -5.58
N TYR A 143 20.40 11.38 -5.97
CA TYR A 143 20.63 11.88 -7.36
C TYR A 143 19.39 12.51 -8.04
N ASP A 144 18.32 12.82 -7.29
CA ASP A 144 17.05 13.32 -7.83
C ASP A 144 16.35 14.24 -6.81
N GLU A 145 16.47 15.56 -7.02
CA GLU A 145 15.86 16.55 -6.13
C GLU A 145 14.32 16.48 -6.13
N PRO A 146 13.63 16.34 -7.28
CA PRO A 146 12.18 16.09 -7.28
C PRO A 146 11.75 14.86 -6.47
N MET A 147 12.62 13.86 -6.33
CA MET A 147 12.36 12.67 -5.50
C MET A 147 12.34 13.03 -4.01
N ILE A 148 13.27 13.88 -3.54
CA ILE A 148 13.28 14.38 -2.16
C ILE A 148 11.96 15.09 -1.85
N ASP A 149 11.55 16.01 -2.72
CA ASP A 149 10.29 16.73 -2.55
C ASP A 149 9.06 15.82 -2.57
N ARG A 150 9.06 14.78 -3.40
CA ARG A 150 7.99 13.75 -3.40
C ARG A 150 7.94 12.96 -2.10
N PHE A 151 9.07 12.65 -1.48
CA PHE A 151 9.09 11.98 -0.17
C PHE A 151 8.45 12.87 0.90
N VAL A 152 8.82 14.14 0.97
CA VAL A 152 8.29 15.09 1.94
C VAL A 152 6.82 15.41 1.65
N ASN A 153 6.53 16.01 0.51
CA ASN A 153 5.20 16.49 0.16
C ASN A 153 4.17 15.37 0.06
N GLY A 154 4.57 14.20 -0.47
CA GLY A 154 3.73 13.02 -0.53
C GLY A 154 3.41 12.45 0.86
N SER A 155 4.34 12.55 1.85
CA SER A 155 4.08 12.15 3.23
C SER A 155 3.09 13.09 3.89
N ILE A 156 3.27 14.40 3.70
CA ILE A 156 2.36 15.41 4.24
C ILE A 156 0.96 15.27 3.64
N LYS A 157 0.84 15.15 2.30
CA LYS A 157 -0.46 15.10 1.60
C LYS A 157 -1.26 13.86 1.92
N HIS A 158 -0.61 12.70 2.05
CA HIS A 158 -1.25 11.40 2.17
C HIS A 158 -1.01 10.72 3.52
N ALA A 159 -0.73 11.49 4.58
CA ALA A 159 -0.32 11.00 5.88
C ALA A 159 -1.28 9.91 6.42
N ARG A 160 -2.59 10.13 6.42
CA ARG A 160 -3.59 9.18 6.93
C ARG A 160 -3.46 7.81 6.26
N ARG A 161 -3.55 7.77 4.94
CA ARG A 161 -3.44 6.52 4.18
C ARG A 161 -2.09 5.83 4.38
N ARG A 162 -1.00 6.61 4.54
CA ARG A 162 0.34 6.07 4.78
C ARG A 162 0.50 5.51 6.18
N VAL A 163 -0.20 6.05 7.19
CA VAL A 163 -0.27 5.44 8.53
C VAL A 163 -0.86 4.05 8.43
N ASP A 164 -2.06 3.91 7.85
CA ASP A 164 -2.75 2.61 7.71
C ASP A 164 -1.86 1.59 6.97
N GLU A 165 -1.19 2.03 5.90
CA GLU A 165 -0.27 1.20 5.13
C GLU A 165 0.96 0.76 5.94
N MET A 166 1.55 1.63 6.75
CA MET A 166 2.72 1.29 7.58
C MET A 166 2.35 0.49 8.82
N GLU A 167 1.16 0.65 9.37
CA GLU A 167 0.63 -0.24 10.41
C GLU A 167 0.45 -1.68 9.87
N ALA A 168 -0.06 -1.84 8.65
CA ALA A 168 -0.12 -3.14 7.98
C ALA A 168 1.29 -3.73 7.73
N VAL A 169 2.30 -2.89 7.45
CA VAL A 169 3.70 -3.33 7.37
C VAL A 169 4.18 -3.86 8.71
N VAL A 170 3.92 -3.14 9.82
CA VAL A 170 4.32 -3.57 11.16
C VAL A 170 3.67 -4.92 11.52
N GLU A 171 2.39 -5.08 11.24
CA GLU A 171 1.67 -6.34 11.44
C GLU A 171 2.31 -7.48 10.64
N MET A 172 2.56 -7.27 9.35
CA MET A 172 3.22 -8.25 8.49
C MET A 172 4.60 -8.65 9.01
N LEU A 173 5.45 -7.67 9.38
CA LEU A 173 6.80 -7.94 9.90
C LEU A 173 6.75 -8.75 11.20
N ASN A 174 5.88 -8.37 12.14
CA ASN A 174 5.69 -9.09 13.39
C ASN A 174 5.23 -10.54 13.15
N SER A 175 4.34 -10.77 12.17
CA SER A 175 3.82 -12.11 11.85
C SER A 175 4.90 -13.07 11.32
N ILE A 176 5.99 -12.53 10.76
CA ILE A 176 7.12 -13.31 10.24
C ILE A 176 8.37 -13.25 11.15
N GLY A 177 8.23 -12.72 12.38
CA GLY A 177 9.32 -12.64 13.36
C GLY A 177 10.40 -11.61 13.03
N VAL A 178 10.14 -10.63 12.17
CA VAL A 178 11.07 -9.55 11.82
C VAL A 178 10.78 -8.30 12.66
N SER A 179 11.81 -7.76 13.31
CA SER A 179 11.68 -6.53 14.11
C SER A 179 11.33 -5.32 13.24
N ALA A 180 10.23 -4.64 13.56
CA ALA A 180 9.67 -3.56 12.77
C ALA A 180 10.12 -2.15 13.21
N PHE A 181 11.35 -1.98 13.71
CA PHE A 181 11.81 -0.72 14.34
C PHE A 181 11.68 0.50 13.43
N THR A 182 12.21 0.43 12.21
CA THR A 182 12.14 1.54 11.24
C THR A 182 10.71 1.80 10.80
N SER A 183 9.92 0.74 10.58
CA SER A 183 8.51 0.88 10.18
C SER A 183 7.67 1.51 11.28
N GLN A 184 7.91 1.16 12.55
CA GLN A 184 7.27 1.80 13.71
C GLN A 184 7.66 3.27 13.85
N ALA A 185 8.94 3.62 13.58
CA ALA A 185 9.38 5.01 13.55
C ALA A 185 8.67 5.79 12.44
N ALA A 186 8.54 5.19 11.24
CA ALA A 186 7.78 5.80 10.14
C ALA A 186 6.29 6.01 10.47
N VAL A 187 5.64 5.06 11.16
CA VAL A 187 4.25 5.22 11.65
C VAL A 187 4.16 6.43 12.60
N ARG A 188 5.06 6.52 13.58
CA ARG A 188 5.08 7.64 14.53
C ARG A 188 5.25 8.98 13.82
N ARG A 189 6.21 9.10 12.91
CA ARG A 189 6.45 10.32 12.13
C ARG A 189 5.19 10.72 11.32
N LEU A 190 4.51 9.78 10.71
CA LEU A 190 3.29 10.05 9.95
C LEU A 190 2.12 10.49 10.84
N LYS A 191 2.00 9.94 12.06
CA LYS A 191 1.00 10.38 13.06
C LYS A 191 1.25 11.80 13.53
N GLU A 192 2.51 12.17 13.81
CA GLU A 192 2.89 13.56 14.14
C GLU A 192 2.47 14.57 13.06
N ILE A 193 2.58 14.20 11.78
CA ILE A 193 2.13 15.06 10.67
C ILE A 193 0.61 15.28 10.73
N LEU A 194 -0.17 14.27 11.10
CA LEU A 194 -1.62 14.40 11.25
C LEU A 194 -2.00 15.32 12.42
N GLU A 195 -1.29 15.20 13.55
CA GLU A 195 -1.51 16.03 14.74
C GLU A 195 -1.21 17.51 14.47
N LYS A 196 -0.15 17.81 13.70
CA LYS A 196 0.21 19.21 13.33
C LYS A 196 -0.75 19.84 12.31
N LYS A 197 -1.66 19.07 11.71
CA LYS A 197 -2.64 19.55 10.72
C LYS A 197 -4.05 19.81 11.26
N GLY A 198 -4.37 19.29 12.44
CA GLY A 198 -5.62 19.51 13.13
C GLY A 198 -5.52 20.73 14.02
#